data_6600f7d5a0a6453a41061ea0537ef116
#
_entry.id   6600f7d5a0a6453a41061ea0537ef116
#
_cell.length_a   1.000
_cell.length_b   1.000
_cell.length_c   1.000
_cell.angle_alpha   90.00
_cell.angle_beta   90.00
_cell.angle_gamma   90.00
#
_symmetry.space_group_name_H-M   'P 1'
#
loop_
_entity.id
_entity.type
_entity.pdbx_description
1 polymer ?
#
loop_
_entity_poly.entity_id
_entity_poly.type
_entity_poly.pdbx_seq_one_letter_code
_entity_poly.pdbx_strand_id
1 'polypeptide(L)'
;MKPFELTEDLQTGIDEIDNQHRKLLSWANFIAFDDADATDQKVSEALDNLQDYVVYHFQTEEEAMDKYDYDKVDKHKKQHHRLANEVTGLFSRSKGKEADEGTLAELQYLFTDWIKLHIMEWDQPFATFLKDRNIQL
;
A
#
# COMPACT_ATOMS: atom_id res chain seq x y z
N MET A 1 0.87 2.51 19.96
CA MET A 1 1.51 2.32 18.64
C MET A 1 1.48 3.65 17.88
N LYS A 2 2.53 3.94 17.15
CA LYS A 2 2.60 5.19 16.37
C LYS A 2 1.83 5.04 15.06
N PRO A 3 1.22 6.11 14.55
CA PRO A 3 0.65 6.10 13.20
C PRO A 3 1.68 5.72 12.14
N PHE A 4 1.22 5.17 11.05
CA PHE A 4 2.09 4.86 9.91
C PHE A 4 2.52 6.15 9.22
N GLU A 5 3.80 6.30 8.96
CA GLU A 5 4.35 7.49 8.31
C GLU A 5 5.28 7.10 7.17
N LEU A 6 5.26 7.90 6.11
CA LEU A 6 6.25 7.78 5.05
C LEU A 6 7.51 8.54 5.49
N THR A 7 8.35 7.85 6.25
CA THR A 7 9.60 8.41 6.74
C THR A 7 10.57 8.66 5.59
N GLU A 8 11.62 9.44 5.85
CA GLU A 8 12.58 9.81 4.80
C GLU A 8 13.22 8.59 4.13
N ASP A 9 13.51 7.56 4.89
CA ASP A 9 14.09 6.32 4.37
C ASP A 9 13.13 5.50 3.49
N LEU A 10 11.83 5.76 3.56
CA LEU A 10 10.82 5.10 2.74
C LEU A 10 10.43 5.92 1.50
N GLN A 11 10.87 7.17 1.40
CA GLN A 11 10.59 7.99 0.25
C GLN A 11 11.43 7.53 -0.95
N THR A 12 10.78 7.43 -2.11
CA THR A 12 11.43 6.94 -3.32
C THR A 12 12.07 8.06 -4.14
N GLY A 13 11.62 9.29 -3.94
CA GLY A 13 12.03 10.42 -4.76
C GLY A 13 11.24 10.57 -6.05
N ILE A 14 10.31 9.67 -6.32
CA ILE A 14 9.35 9.79 -7.41
C ILE A 14 8.04 10.30 -6.78
N ASP A 15 7.69 11.55 -7.07
CA ASP A 15 6.58 12.23 -6.38
C ASP A 15 5.26 11.48 -6.48
N GLU A 16 4.93 10.97 -7.65
CA GLU A 16 3.68 10.22 -7.83
C GLU A 16 3.63 8.96 -6.98
N ILE A 17 4.73 8.21 -6.91
CA ILE A 17 4.82 7.01 -6.09
C ILE A 17 4.72 7.37 -4.61
N ASP A 18 5.45 8.38 -4.16
CA ASP A 18 5.46 8.81 -2.77
C ASP A 18 4.08 9.34 -2.34
N ASN A 19 3.41 10.10 -3.20
CA ASN A 19 2.06 10.60 -2.91
C ASN A 19 1.06 9.45 -2.78
N GLN A 20 1.16 8.45 -3.63
CA GLN A 20 0.31 7.27 -3.55
C GLN A 20 0.59 6.46 -2.28
N HIS A 21 1.85 6.31 -1.88
CA HIS A 21 2.19 5.67 -0.60
C HIS A 21 1.61 6.44 0.58
N ARG A 22 1.70 7.78 0.59
CA ARG A 22 1.09 8.60 1.65
C ARG A 22 -0.41 8.40 1.73
N LYS A 23 -1.07 8.30 0.58
CA LYS A 23 -2.52 8.05 0.53
C LYS A 23 -2.87 6.69 1.12
N LEU A 24 -2.13 5.65 0.75
CA LEU A 24 -2.33 4.31 1.31
C LEU A 24 -2.17 4.33 2.84
N LEU A 25 -1.12 4.98 3.33
CA LEU A 25 -0.88 5.07 4.76
C LEU A 25 -1.95 5.89 5.48
N SER A 26 -2.51 6.91 4.83
CA SER A 26 -3.60 7.70 5.44
C SER A 26 -4.86 6.84 5.64
N TRP A 27 -5.21 5.98 4.68
CA TRP A 27 -6.32 5.04 4.84
C TRP A 27 -6.06 4.04 5.95
N ALA A 28 -4.84 3.50 6.01
CA ALA A 28 -4.44 2.56 7.06
C ALA A 28 -4.51 3.21 8.44
N ASN A 29 -4.05 4.44 8.57
CA ASN A 29 -4.12 5.19 9.83
C ASN A 29 -5.55 5.46 10.26
N PHE A 30 -6.43 5.80 9.33
CA PHE A 30 -7.85 6.00 9.61
C PHE A 30 -8.46 4.75 10.23
N ILE A 31 -8.18 3.58 9.66
CA ILE A 31 -8.75 2.32 10.12
C ILE A 31 -8.15 1.91 11.48
N ALA A 32 -6.84 2.08 11.66
CA ALA A 32 -6.12 1.56 12.82
C ALA A 32 -6.14 2.48 14.04
N PHE A 33 -6.24 3.79 13.83
CA PHE A 33 -6.00 4.77 14.91
C PHE A 33 -7.12 5.80 15.11
N ASP A 34 -8.00 6.00 14.14
CA ASP A 34 -9.11 6.94 14.27
C ASP A 34 -10.33 6.22 14.85
N ASP A 35 -10.33 6.02 16.17
CA ASP A 35 -11.25 5.13 16.83
C ASP A 35 -12.47 5.83 17.47
N ALA A 36 -12.38 7.13 17.76
CA ALA A 36 -13.36 7.80 18.60
C ALA A 36 -14.77 7.84 18.01
N ASP A 37 -14.88 7.94 16.69
CA ASP A 37 -16.15 8.00 15.97
C ASP A 37 -16.27 6.94 14.88
N ALA A 38 -15.39 5.94 14.89
CA ALA A 38 -15.39 4.90 13.87
C ALA A 38 -16.55 3.95 14.08
N THR A 39 -17.55 4.01 13.19
CA THR A 39 -18.61 3.00 13.12
C THR A 39 -18.12 1.86 12.22
N ASP A 40 -18.76 0.68 12.37
CA ASP A 40 -18.44 -0.46 11.49
C ASP A 40 -18.60 -0.11 10.03
N GLN A 41 -19.59 0.73 9.70
CA GLN A 41 -19.80 1.20 8.34
C GLN A 41 -18.64 2.05 7.85
N LYS A 42 -18.13 2.96 8.64
CA LYS A 42 -16.99 3.80 8.28
C LYS A 42 -15.71 2.97 8.06
N VAL A 43 -15.48 1.99 8.92
CA VAL A 43 -14.35 1.08 8.78
C VAL A 43 -14.48 0.25 7.49
N SER A 44 -15.67 -0.26 7.21
CA SER A 44 -15.94 -1.02 5.98
C SER A 44 -15.71 -0.16 4.74
N GLU A 45 -16.19 1.08 4.72
CA GLU A 45 -15.95 2.01 3.61
C GLU A 45 -14.47 2.32 3.43
N ALA A 46 -13.74 2.50 4.53
CA ALA A 46 -12.30 2.76 4.47
C ALA A 46 -11.54 1.54 3.92
N LEU A 47 -11.94 0.32 4.29
CA LEU A 47 -11.35 -0.90 3.73
C LEU A 47 -11.61 -1.02 2.23
N ASP A 48 -12.83 -0.69 1.77
CA ASP A 48 -13.16 -0.67 0.35
C ASP A 48 -12.26 0.30 -0.40
N ASN A 49 -12.11 1.51 0.13
CA ASN A 49 -11.29 2.55 -0.48
C ASN A 49 -9.81 2.16 -0.49
N LEU A 50 -9.34 1.53 0.57
CA LEU A 50 -7.96 1.05 0.67
C LEU A 50 -7.70 -0.01 -0.39
N GLN A 51 -8.60 -0.97 -0.55
CA GLN A 51 -8.48 -2.03 -1.54
C GLN A 51 -8.41 -1.46 -2.96
N ASP A 52 -9.32 -0.55 -3.29
CA ASP A 52 -9.35 0.08 -4.60
C ASP A 52 -8.07 0.87 -4.86
N TYR A 53 -7.58 1.57 -3.86
CA TYR A 53 -6.38 2.38 -4.01
C TYR A 53 -5.11 1.54 -4.12
N VAL A 54 -5.04 0.40 -3.44
CA VAL A 54 -3.94 -0.55 -3.61
C VAL A 54 -3.85 -1.01 -5.06
N VAL A 55 -4.98 -1.37 -5.66
CA VAL A 55 -5.04 -1.79 -7.07
C VAL A 55 -4.60 -0.64 -7.98
N TYR A 56 -5.11 0.56 -7.75
CA TYR A 56 -4.75 1.75 -8.54
C TYR A 56 -3.25 2.02 -8.46
N HIS A 57 -2.68 1.98 -7.26
CA HIS A 57 -1.25 2.22 -7.04
C HIS A 57 -0.39 1.18 -7.77
N PHE A 58 -0.75 -0.09 -7.66
CA PHE A 58 -0.01 -1.16 -8.34
C PHE A 58 -0.09 -1.02 -9.85
N GLN A 59 -1.26 -0.67 -10.39
CA GLN A 59 -1.43 -0.44 -11.83
C GLN A 59 -0.55 0.72 -12.31
N THR A 60 -0.47 1.80 -11.54
CA THR A 60 0.39 2.94 -11.88
C THR A 60 1.85 2.49 -12.06
N GLU A 61 2.36 1.71 -11.10
CA GLU A 61 3.72 1.22 -11.18
C GLU A 61 3.91 0.21 -12.31
N GLU A 62 2.97 -0.72 -12.48
CA GLU A 62 3.07 -1.77 -13.50
C GLU A 62 3.00 -1.21 -14.91
N GLU A 63 2.15 -0.22 -15.16
CA GLU A 63 2.09 0.47 -16.45
C GLU A 63 3.41 1.18 -16.77
N ALA A 64 4.01 1.82 -15.77
CA ALA A 64 5.31 2.47 -15.93
C ALA A 64 6.42 1.45 -16.17
N MET A 65 6.40 0.32 -15.45
CA MET A 65 7.37 -0.74 -15.66
C MET A 65 7.32 -1.30 -17.09
N ASP A 66 6.11 -1.51 -17.60
CA ASP A 66 5.92 -2.01 -18.96
C ASP A 66 6.34 -0.95 -19.99
N LYS A 67 5.98 0.31 -19.75
CA LYS A 67 6.28 1.40 -20.67
C LYS A 67 7.79 1.63 -20.83
N TYR A 68 8.55 1.47 -19.75
CA TYR A 68 9.97 1.76 -19.73
C TYR A 68 10.86 0.52 -19.72
N ASP A 69 10.28 -0.65 -19.97
CA ASP A 69 11.01 -1.92 -20.08
C ASP A 69 11.86 -2.25 -18.85
N TYR A 70 11.26 -2.12 -17.67
CA TYR A 70 11.95 -2.44 -16.42
C TYR A 70 12.26 -3.94 -16.35
N ASP A 71 13.53 -4.28 -16.14
CA ASP A 71 14.01 -5.67 -16.20
C ASP A 71 13.43 -6.59 -15.11
N LYS A 72 13.04 -6.02 -13.96
CA LYS A 72 12.46 -6.79 -12.84
C LYS A 72 10.94 -6.77 -12.81
N VAL A 73 10.30 -6.40 -13.92
CA VAL A 73 8.84 -6.21 -13.98
C VAL A 73 8.07 -7.45 -13.54
N ASP A 74 8.45 -8.63 -14.00
CA ASP A 74 7.72 -9.87 -13.69
C ASP A 74 7.75 -10.18 -12.20
N LYS A 75 8.90 -10.03 -11.57
CA LYS A 75 9.06 -10.29 -10.13
C LYS A 75 8.30 -9.25 -9.31
N HIS A 76 8.34 -7.98 -9.71
CA HIS A 76 7.65 -6.91 -9.01
C HIS A 76 6.13 -7.10 -9.09
N LYS A 77 5.61 -7.47 -10.27
CA LYS A 77 4.19 -7.80 -10.44
C LYS A 77 3.75 -8.97 -9.55
N LYS A 78 4.59 -9.97 -9.37
CA LYS A 78 4.30 -11.08 -8.45
C LYS A 78 4.17 -10.61 -7.01
N GLN A 79 5.01 -9.68 -6.57
CA GLN A 79 4.91 -9.09 -5.24
C GLN A 79 3.62 -8.30 -5.08
N HIS A 80 3.23 -7.51 -6.08
CA HIS A 80 1.96 -6.81 -6.08
C HIS A 80 0.78 -7.77 -5.97
N HIS A 81 0.84 -8.86 -6.71
CA HIS A 81 -0.23 -9.86 -6.72
C HIS A 81 -0.39 -10.51 -5.34
N ARG A 82 0.71 -10.84 -4.68
CA ARG A 82 0.72 -11.36 -3.32
C ARG A 82 0.07 -10.41 -2.34
N LEU A 83 0.50 -9.14 -2.38
CA LEU A 83 -0.02 -8.13 -1.47
C LEU A 83 -1.51 -7.88 -1.71
N ALA A 84 -1.92 -7.80 -2.98
CA ALA A 84 -3.34 -7.64 -3.32
C ALA A 84 -4.18 -8.80 -2.79
N ASN A 85 -3.67 -10.04 -2.86
CA ASN A 85 -4.35 -11.20 -2.32
C ASN A 85 -4.47 -11.14 -0.79
N GLU A 86 -3.45 -10.66 -0.10
CA GLU A 86 -3.50 -10.50 1.35
C GLU A 86 -4.50 -9.44 1.78
N VAL A 87 -4.53 -8.31 1.08
CA VAL A 87 -5.51 -7.24 1.34
C VAL A 87 -6.93 -7.74 1.07
N THR A 88 -7.13 -8.43 -0.05
CA THR A 88 -8.43 -9.01 -0.40
C THR A 88 -8.87 -10.05 0.63
N GLY A 89 -7.95 -10.88 1.11
CA GLY A 89 -8.24 -11.87 2.14
C GLY A 89 -8.66 -11.23 3.45
N LEU A 90 -7.94 -10.19 3.88
CA LEU A 90 -8.28 -9.43 5.08
C LEU A 90 -9.66 -8.78 4.94
N PHE A 91 -9.93 -8.16 3.80
CA PHE A 91 -11.22 -7.54 3.50
C PHE A 91 -12.36 -8.57 3.56
N SER A 92 -12.18 -9.72 2.94
CA SER A 92 -13.20 -10.78 2.94
C SER A 92 -13.51 -11.31 4.34
N ARG A 93 -12.48 -11.44 5.18
CA ARG A 93 -12.66 -11.90 6.57
C ARG A 93 -13.34 -10.87 7.44
N SER A 94 -13.20 -9.58 7.13
CA SER A 94 -13.79 -8.49 7.93
C SER A 94 -15.16 -8.05 7.42
N LYS A 95 -15.56 -8.47 6.24
CA LYS A 95 -16.80 -8.04 5.61
C LYS A 95 -18.01 -8.54 6.40
N GLY A 96 -18.88 -7.59 6.77
CA GLY A 96 -20.10 -7.90 7.54
C GLY A 96 -19.86 -8.20 9.01
N LYS A 97 -18.64 -8.01 9.49
CA LYS A 97 -18.26 -8.20 10.89
C LYS A 97 -17.77 -6.90 11.48
N GLU A 98 -17.90 -6.77 12.81
CA GLU A 98 -17.26 -5.67 13.50
C GLU A 98 -15.76 -5.75 13.33
N ALA A 99 -15.10 -4.59 13.20
CA ALA A 99 -13.65 -4.53 13.15
C ALA A 99 -13.13 -4.92 14.54
N ASP A 100 -12.66 -6.15 14.67
CA ASP A 100 -12.16 -6.68 15.92
C ASP A 100 -10.65 -6.46 16.06
N GLU A 101 -10.11 -6.81 17.24
CA GLU A 101 -8.69 -6.69 17.53
C GLU A 101 -7.84 -7.53 16.57
N GLY A 102 -8.33 -8.69 16.15
CA GLY A 102 -7.64 -9.56 15.22
C GLY A 102 -7.49 -8.91 13.84
N THR A 103 -8.55 -8.29 13.34
CA THR A 103 -8.52 -7.57 12.06
C THR A 103 -7.56 -6.39 12.12
N LEU A 104 -7.62 -5.62 13.21
CA LEU A 104 -6.71 -4.48 13.39
C LEU A 104 -5.25 -4.93 13.49
N ALA A 105 -4.99 -6.03 14.21
CA ALA A 105 -3.65 -6.58 14.34
C ALA A 105 -3.09 -7.04 12.99
N GLU A 106 -3.90 -7.71 12.17
CA GLU A 106 -3.50 -8.12 10.82
C GLU A 106 -3.19 -6.92 9.94
N LEU A 107 -4.02 -5.88 10.01
CA LEU A 107 -3.82 -4.64 9.25
C LEU A 107 -2.52 -3.95 9.68
N GLN A 108 -2.27 -3.88 10.98
CA GLN A 108 -1.05 -3.29 11.52
C GLN A 108 0.19 -4.06 11.05
N TYR A 109 0.15 -5.39 11.09
CA TYR A 109 1.24 -6.23 10.58
C TYR A 109 1.49 -5.96 9.10
N LEU A 110 0.43 -5.92 8.30
CA LEU A 110 0.50 -5.70 6.86
C LEU A 110 1.20 -4.38 6.54
N PHE A 111 0.83 -3.30 7.21
CA PHE A 111 1.38 -1.97 6.92
C PHE A 111 2.70 -1.69 7.64
N THR A 112 2.93 -2.26 8.80
CA THR A 112 4.18 -2.03 9.54
C THR A 112 5.34 -2.84 8.95
N ASP A 113 5.11 -4.11 8.69
CA ASP A 113 6.19 -5.01 8.30
C ASP A 113 6.20 -5.28 6.80
N TRP A 114 5.06 -5.69 6.25
CA TRP A 114 5.02 -6.20 4.88
C TRP A 114 5.13 -5.08 3.83
N ILE A 115 4.34 -4.03 3.96
CA ILE A 115 4.37 -2.91 3.01
C ILE A 115 5.68 -2.15 3.11
N LYS A 116 6.19 -1.95 4.32
CA LYS A 116 7.48 -1.32 4.52
C LYS A 116 8.60 -2.07 3.79
N LEU A 117 8.64 -3.40 3.93
CA LEU A 117 9.61 -4.23 3.23
C LEU A 117 9.41 -4.15 1.72
N HIS A 118 8.16 -4.16 1.25
CA HIS A 118 7.86 -4.03 -0.17
C HIS A 118 8.39 -2.72 -0.75
N ILE A 119 8.17 -1.61 -0.06
CA ILE A 119 8.69 -0.31 -0.51
C ILE A 119 10.22 -0.34 -0.59
N MET A 120 10.86 -0.84 0.47
CA MET A 120 12.33 -0.86 0.53
C MET A 120 12.96 -1.80 -0.49
N GLU A 121 12.40 -2.98 -0.67
CA GLU A 121 13.01 -4.02 -1.51
C GLU A 121 12.59 -3.96 -2.97
N TRP A 122 11.41 -3.41 -3.27
CA TRP A 122 10.85 -3.44 -4.63
C TRP A 122 10.62 -2.06 -5.23
N ASP A 123 9.95 -1.16 -4.50
CA ASP A 123 9.62 0.16 -5.05
C ASP A 123 10.85 1.07 -5.14
N GLN A 124 11.77 0.98 -4.16
CA GLN A 124 12.99 1.79 -4.18
C GLN A 124 13.89 1.45 -5.36
N PRO A 125 14.17 0.15 -5.66
CA PRO A 125 14.92 -0.18 -6.86
C PRO A 125 14.26 0.29 -8.16
N PHE A 126 12.93 0.20 -8.25
CA PHE A 126 12.21 0.71 -9.41
C PHE A 126 12.34 2.24 -9.51
N ALA A 127 12.21 2.94 -8.40
CA ALA A 127 12.40 4.39 -8.37
C ALA A 127 13.81 4.80 -8.80
N THR A 128 14.82 4.05 -8.37
CA THR A 128 16.20 4.27 -8.80
C THR A 128 16.34 4.10 -10.31
N PHE A 129 15.73 3.06 -10.86
CA PHE A 129 15.66 2.85 -12.31
C PHE A 129 15.09 4.06 -13.04
N LEU A 130 13.97 4.62 -12.52
CA LEU A 130 13.33 5.81 -13.12
C LEU A 130 14.22 7.05 -12.99
N LYS A 131 14.77 7.28 -11.81
CA LYS A 131 15.62 8.46 -11.56
C LYS A 131 16.88 8.46 -12.41
N ASP A 132 17.50 7.30 -12.60
CA ASP A 132 18.71 7.17 -13.45
C ASP A 132 18.42 7.51 -14.91
N ARG A 133 17.17 7.45 -15.32
CA ARG A 133 16.71 7.78 -16.67
C ARG A 133 16.01 9.12 -16.77
N ASN A 134 16.01 9.90 -15.69
CA ASN A 134 15.31 11.20 -15.60
C ASN A 134 13.81 11.09 -15.91
N ILE A 135 13.17 10.01 -15.48
CA ILE A 135 11.75 9.79 -15.69
C ILE A 135 10.98 10.18 -14.44
N GLN A 136 9.94 11.00 -14.62
CA GLN A 136 8.91 11.28 -13.61
C GLN A 136 7.59 10.68 -14.07
N LEU A 137 6.78 10.26 -13.13
CA LEU A 137 5.45 9.69 -13.42
C LEU A 137 4.35 10.72 -13.27
#